data_8e4de7ed951a59a22cc442ccd2a8cd41
#
_entry.id   8e4de7ed951a59a22cc442ccd2a8cd41
#
_cell.length_a   1.000
_cell.length_b   1.000
_cell.length_c   1.000
_cell.angle_alpha   90.00
_cell.angle_beta   90.00
_cell.angle_gamma   90.00
#
_symmetry.space_group_name_H-M   'P 1'
#
loop_
_entity.id
_entity.type
_entity.pdbx_description
1 polymer ?
#
loop_
_entity_poly.entity_id
_entity_poly.type
_entity_poly.pdbx_seq_one_letter_code
_entity_poly.pdbx_strand_id
1 'polypeptide(L)'
;NIKNYFGQSVKVLDVQSDADMCVWGEEYAKNGSLRSIRNAYYLGGGTGIADGLKLNSKILSFDEESDWIAKCWEFKLKNGNSLESLISMAGIINKKNSLEEICNNIGLFLFDRLCTVHKGGSPKFKVGRPVSDTHPFKGILLDRIIIGQRLAEYFSSEHGNIHFRQIKNIFLEYCNIEGGPIKRNYNAKNIDEKIILSRLRESPIIGLGAKACLSQ
;
A
#
# COMPACT_ATOMS: atom_id res chain seq x y z
N ASN A 1 -2.02 31.33 11.97
CA ASN A 1 -0.77 31.01 11.27
C ASN A 1 0.23 30.45 12.29
N ILE A 2 0.70 29.21 12.09
CA ILE A 2 1.59 28.50 13.01
C ILE A 2 2.89 29.28 13.25
N LYS A 3 3.45 29.93 12.24
CA LYS A 3 4.66 30.76 12.38
C LYS A 3 4.44 31.94 13.35
N ASN A 4 3.27 32.54 13.35
CA ASN A 4 2.95 33.63 14.26
C ASN A 4 2.78 33.16 15.71
N TYR A 5 2.35 31.89 15.91
CA TYR A 5 2.17 31.33 17.23
C TYR A 5 3.49 30.89 17.88
N PHE A 6 4.39 30.27 17.11
CA PHE A 6 5.68 29.72 17.61
C PHE A 6 6.90 30.61 17.34
N GLY A 7 6.74 31.71 16.62
CA GLY A 7 7.83 32.61 16.25
C GLY A 7 8.48 32.25 14.92
N GLN A 8 9.35 33.13 14.43
CA GLN A 8 9.98 33.00 13.09
C GLN A 8 11.01 31.87 12.99
N SER A 9 11.47 31.30 14.11
CA SER A 9 12.44 30.21 14.13
C SER A 9 11.84 28.85 13.78
N VAL A 10 10.51 28.74 13.71
CA VAL A 10 9.84 27.47 13.39
C VAL A 10 9.78 27.28 11.89
N LYS A 11 10.47 26.25 11.38
CA LYS A 11 10.33 25.79 10.00
C LYS A 11 9.01 25.01 9.86
N VAL A 12 8.09 25.54 9.08
CA VAL A 12 6.86 24.85 8.73
C VAL A 12 7.12 24.00 7.49
N LEU A 13 6.99 22.69 7.63
CA LEU A 13 7.05 21.75 6.50
C LEU A 13 5.73 21.77 5.73
N ASP A 14 5.78 21.36 4.48
CA ASP A 14 4.58 21.14 3.69
C ASP A 14 3.70 20.06 4.31
N VAL A 15 2.38 20.18 4.10
CA VAL A 15 1.41 19.16 4.53
C VAL A 15 1.75 17.84 3.84
N GLN A 16 1.86 16.79 4.64
CA GLN A 16 2.19 15.46 4.15
C GLN A 16 0.99 14.52 4.31
N SER A 17 0.85 13.59 3.37
CA SER A 17 -0.09 12.48 3.51
C SER A 17 0.38 11.55 4.65
N ASP A 18 -0.54 11.13 5.52
CA ASP A 18 -0.26 10.12 6.54
C ASP A 18 0.16 8.78 5.91
N ALA A 19 -0.38 8.46 4.75
CA ALA A 19 -0.02 7.30 3.95
C ALA A 19 1.46 7.34 3.53
N ASP A 20 1.93 8.45 2.97
CA ASP A 20 3.34 8.63 2.61
C ASP A 20 4.22 8.53 3.85
N MET A 21 3.77 9.07 4.99
CA MET A 21 4.50 8.96 6.25
C MET A 21 4.63 7.53 6.75
N CYS A 22 3.68 6.64 6.45
CA CYS A 22 3.83 5.21 6.73
C CYS A 22 5.03 4.61 5.99
N VAL A 23 5.19 4.93 4.70
CA VAL A 23 6.32 4.46 3.88
C VAL A 23 7.64 5.03 4.39
N TRP A 24 7.67 6.31 4.75
CA TRP A 24 8.83 6.92 5.40
C TRP A 24 9.20 6.22 6.72
N GLY A 25 8.21 5.86 7.53
CA GLY A 25 8.43 5.10 8.76
C GLY A 25 9.03 3.73 8.49
N GLU A 26 8.51 2.99 7.53
CA GLU A 26 9.05 1.68 7.13
C GLU A 26 10.45 1.76 6.52
N GLU A 27 10.82 2.88 5.92
CA GLU A 27 12.17 3.10 5.37
C GLU A 27 13.18 3.42 6.46
N TYR A 28 12.85 4.31 7.38
CA TYR A 28 13.82 4.90 8.30
C TYR A 28 13.84 4.27 9.69
N ALA A 29 12.80 3.56 10.12
CA ALA A 29 12.82 2.84 11.38
C ALA A 29 13.91 1.75 11.38
N LYS A 30 14.52 1.53 12.54
CA LYS A 30 15.57 0.49 12.72
C LYS A 30 15.10 -0.90 12.27
N ASN A 31 13.84 -1.24 12.55
CA ASN A 31 13.16 -2.50 12.19
C ASN A 31 12.14 -2.33 11.07
N GLY A 32 12.27 -1.27 10.28
CA GLY A 32 11.38 -1.00 9.17
C GLY A 32 11.57 -1.97 8.00
N SER A 33 10.48 -2.29 7.35
CA SER A 33 10.41 -3.33 6.33
C SER A 33 10.83 -2.87 4.93
N LEU A 34 11.08 -1.56 4.73
CA LEU A 34 11.49 -0.99 3.43
C LEU A 34 12.99 -0.72 3.32
N ARG A 35 13.74 -0.86 4.41
CA ARG A 35 15.19 -0.67 4.37
C ARG A 35 15.84 -1.60 3.35
N SER A 36 16.67 -1.05 2.47
CA SER A 36 17.37 -1.78 1.41
C SER A 36 16.45 -2.43 0.33
N ILE A 37 15.15 -2.13 0.34
CA ILE A 37 14.20 -2.53 -0.70
C ILE A 37 14.11 -1.43 -1.73
N ARG A 38 14.20 -1.77 -3.03
CA ARG A 38 14.18 -0.78 -4.10
C ARG A 38 12.76 -0.42 -4.53
N ASN A 39 11.89 -1.43 -4.64
CA ASN A 39 10.55 -1.28 -5.18
C ASN A 39 9.54 -1.92 -4.24
N ALA A 40 8.66 -1.15 -3.68
CA ALA A 40 7.68 -1.67 -2.74
C ALA A 40 6.37 -0.89 -2.76
N TYR A 41 5.31 -1.58 -2.40
CA TYR A 41 4.00 -1.02 -2.13
C TYR A 41 3.63 -1.27 -0.66
N TYR A 42 3.06 -0.27 -0.02
CA TYR A 42 2.56 -0.33 1.35
C TYR A 42 1.05 -0.15 1.36
N LEU A 43 0.34 -1.01 2.08
CA LEU A 43 -1.10 -0.95 2.32
C LEU A 43 -1.34 -0.93 3.82
N GLY A 44 -1.61 0.22 4.39
CA GLY A 44 -2.00 0.37 5.78
C GLY A 44 -3.52 0.46 5.91
N GLY A 45 -4.08 -0.18 6.93
CA GLY A 45 -5.50 -0.12 7.19
C GLY A 45 -5.83 0.20 8.63
N GLY A 46 -6.59 1.27 8.79
CA GLY A 46 -7.19 1.71 10.03
C GLY A 46 -8.69 1.92 9.83
N THR A 47 -9.21 3.09 10.18
CA THR A 47 -10.59 3.50 9.85
C THR A 47 -10.77 3.56 8.33
N GLY A 48 -9.78 4.09 7.62
CA GLY A 48 -9.64 4.07 6.17
C GLY A 48 -8.41 3.27 5.74
N ILE A 49 -7.99 3.47 4.49
CA ILE A 49 -6.80 2.86 3.90
C ILE A 49 -5.75 3.93 3.62
N ALA A 50 -4.53 3.67 4.09
CA ALA A 50 -3.33 4.42 3.74
C ALA A 50 -2.50 3.58 2.77
N ASP A 51 -2.23 4.09 1.58
CA ASP A 51 -1.38 3.40 0.61
C ASP A 51 -0.20 4.27 0.15
N GLY A 52 0.97 3.66 0.02
CA GLY A 52 2.19 4.34 -0.32
C GLY A 52 3.10 3.53 -1.22
N LEU A 53 4.04 4.20 -1.88
CA LEU A 53 4.84 3.61 -2.94
C LEU A 53 6.31 4.01 -2.83
N LYS A 54 7.20 3.04 -3.04
CA LYS A 54 8.64 3.24 -3.21
C LYS A 54 9.07 2.57 -4.51
N LEU A 55 9.62 3.33 -5.46
CA LEU A 55 10.16 2.79 -6.72
C LEU A 55 11.55 3.35 -6.97
N ASN A 56 12.43 2.51 -7.48
CA ASN A 56 13.85 2.84 -7.72
C ASN A 56 14.52 3.49 -6.50
N SER A 57 14.21 2.99 -5.31
CA SER A 57 14.69 3.48 -4.00
C SER A 57 14.18 4.87 -3.62
N LYS A 58 13.21 5.43 -4.33
CA LYS A 58 12.58 6.73 -4.07
C LYS A 58 11.19 6.51 -3.51
N ILE A 59 10.87 7.15 -2.40
CA ILE A 59 9.49 7.23 -1.89
C ILE A 59 8.76 8.24 -2.76
N LEU A 60 7.65 7.82 -3.35
CA LEU A 60 6.84 8.62 -4.25
C LEU A 60 5.58 9.09 -3.53
N SER A 61 5.19 10.33 -3.77
CA SER A 61 3.90 10.83 -3.31
C SER A 61 2.82 10.48 -4.33
N PHE A 62 1.73 9.86 -3.90
CA PHE A 62 0.60 9.58 -4.78
C PHE A 62 -0.06 10.85 -5.34
N ASP A 63 0.11 12.00 -4.67
CA ASP A 63 -0.40 13.27 -5.16
C ASP A 63 0.43 13.81 -6.33
N GLU A 64 1.75 13.61 -6.30
CA GLU A 64 2.66 13.97 -7.39
C GLU A 64 2.55 13.01 -8.58
N GLU A 65 2.24 11.75 -8.33
CA GLU A 65 2.12 10.68 -9.34
C GLU A 65 0.66 10.45 -9.78
N SER A 66 -0.21 11.41 -9.50
CA SER A 66 -1.67 11.26 -9.66
C SER A 66 -2.14 11.10 -11.12
N ASP A 67 -1.31 11.34 -12.10
CA ASP A 67 -1.63 11.17 -13.52
C ASP A 67 -1.68 9.68 -13.97
N TRP A 68 -0.98 8.79 -13.28
CA TRP A 68 -0.90 7.37 -13.66
C TRP A 68 -1.28 6.37 -12.56
N ILE A 69 -1.27 6.77 -11.29
CA ILE A 69 -1.64 5.91 -10.18
C ILE A 69 -2.70 6.56 -9.29
N ALA A 70 -3.73 5.82 -8.93
CA ALA A 70 -4.80 6.29 -8.07
C ALA A 70 -4.62 5.79 -6.63
N LYS A 71 -5.08 6.55 -5.65
CA LYS A 71 -5.14 6.12 -4.24
C LYS A 71 -6.21 5.04 -4.05
N CYS A 72 -6.06 4.20 -3.03
CA CYS A 72 -6.98 3.08 -2.78
C CYS A 72 -8.45 3.50 -2.67
N TRP A 73 -8.72 4.64 -2.05
CA TRP A 73 -10.09 5.15 -1.87
C TRP A 73 -10.80 5.55 -3.19
N GLU A 74 -10.04 5.75 -4.27
CA GLU A 74 -10.56 6.07 -5.59
C GLU A 74 -11.11 4.85 -6.34
N PHE A 75 -10.78 3.64 -5.88
CA PHE A 75 -11.20 2.41 -6.52
C PHE A 75 -12.64 2.06 -6.20
N LYS A 76 -13.37 1.59 -7.22
CA LYS A 76 -14.77 1.20 -7.11
C LYS A 76 -14.93 -0.29 -7.38
N LEU A 77 -15.73 -0.93 -6.54
CA LEU A 77 -16.24 -2.28 -6.74
C LEU A 77 -17.30 -2.27 -7.87
N LYS A 78 -17.63 -3.45 -8.38
CA LYS A 78 -18.66 -3.60 -9.43
C LYS A 78 -20.02 -3.00 -9.06
N ASN A 79 -20.37 -3.04 -7.78
CA ASN A 79 -21.60 -2.46 -7.23
C ASN A 79 -21.52 -0.94 -7.00
N GLY A 80 -20.40 -0.28 -7.35
CA GLY A 80 -20.17 1.15 -7.20
C GLY A 80 -19.66 1.58 -5.82
N ASN A 81 -19.62 0.70 -4.84
CA ASN A 81 -19.07 1.01 -3.53
C ASN A 81 -17.55 1.23 -3.59
N SER A 82 -17.01 2.02 -2.66
CA SER A 82 -15.56 2.18 -2.51
C SER A 82 -14.91 0.86 -2.09
N LEU A 83 -13.81 0.50 -2.74
CA LEU A 83 -12.98 -0.63 -2.32
C LEU A 83 -12.50 -0.45 -0.87
N GLU A 84 -12.09 0.77 -0.49
CA GLU A 84 -11.67 1.11 0.86
C GLU A 84 -12.73 0.72 1.91
N SER A 85 -14.01 1.00 1.63
CA SER A 85 -15.10 0.66 2.54
C SER A 85 -15.23 -0.85 2.83
N LEU A 86 -14.70 -1.68 1.94
CA LEU A 86 -14.69 -3.13 2.11
C LEU A 86 -13.43 -3.62 2.83
N ILE A 87 -12.25 -3.15 2.42
CA ILE A 87 -10.96 -3.73 2.85
C ILE A 87 -10.33 -3.01 4.05
N SER A 88 -10.88 -1.88 4.50
CA SER A 88 -10.44 -1.23 5.74
C SER A 88 -10.82 -2.04 6.99
N MET A 89 -10.19 -1.75 8.12
CA MET A 89 -10.60 -2.38 9.39
C MET A 89 -12.05 -2.10 9.74
N ALA A 90 -12.56 -0.92 9.40
CA ALA A 90 -13.98 -0.61 9.58
C ALA A 90 -14.86 -1.55 8.73
N GLY A 91 -14.46 -1.84 7.48
CA GLY A 91 -15.16 -2.81 6.62
C GLY A 91 -15.13 -4.22 7.20
N ILE A 92 -13.99 -4.67 7.70
CA ILE A 92 -13.81 -6.00 8.30
C ILE A 92 -14.67 -6.16 9.59
N ILE A 93 -14.64 -5.17 10.47
CA ILE A 93 -15.36 -5.22 11.75
C ILE A 93 -16.87 -5.16 11.56
N ASN A 94 -17.35 -4.37 10.61
CA ASN A 94 -18.79 -4.18 10.36
C ASN A 94 -19.51 -5.44 9.85
N LYS A 95 -18.79 -6.49 9.48
CA LYS A 95 -19.32 -7.81 9.07
C LYS A 95 -20.43 -7.77 8.01
N LYS A 96 -20.53 -6.69 7.23
CA LYS A 96 -21.49 -6.59 6.13
C LYS A 96 -21.15 -7.49 4.95
N ASN A 97 -19.88 -7.86 4.82
CA ASN A 97 -19.35 -8.71 3.78
C ASN A 97 -18.70 -9.95 4.40
N SER A 98 -18.63 -11.04 3.66
CA SER A 98 -17.93 -12.22 4.12
C SER A 98 -16.42 -11.95 4.19
N LEU A 99 -15.72 -12.58 5.14
CA LEU A 99 -14.26 -12.51 5.21
C LEU A 99 -13.59 -13.04 3.94
N GLU A 100 -14.21 -14.02 3.30
CA GLU A 100 -13.77 -14.53 2.00
C GLU A 100 -13.81 -13.44 0.92
N GLU A 101 -14.91 -12.69 0.83
CA GLU A 101 -15.03 -11.56 -0.11
C GLU A 101 -13.97 -10.49 0.16
N ILE A 102 -13.72 -10.18 1.42
CA ILE A 102 -12.69 -9.22 1.82
C ILE A 102 -11.31 -9.71 1.41
N CYS A 103 -10.95 -10.96 1.70
CA CYS A 103 -9.67 -11.55 1.31
C CYS A 103 -9.49 -11.57 -0.21
N ASN A 104 -10.54 -11.94 -0.95
CA ASN A 104 -10.55 -11.94 -2.40
C ASN A 104 -10.25 -10.54 -2.96
N ASN A 105 -10.89 -9.50 -2.43
CA ASN A 105 -10.67 -8.13 -2.89
C ASN A 105 -9.31 -7.57 -2.47
N ILE A 106 -8.78 -7.91 -1.30
CA ILE A 106 -7.41 -7.51 -0.92
C ILE A 106 -6.39 -8.18 -1.84
N GLY A 107 -6.46 -9.50 -2.03
CA GLY A 107 -5.53 -10.23 -2.91
C GLY A 107 -5.56 -9.72 -4.34
N LEU A 108 -6.77 -9.50 -4.88
CA LEU A 108 -6.97 -8.92 -6.20
C LEU A 108 -6.42 -7.50 -6.30
N PHE A 109 -6.62 -6.68 -5.27
CA PHE A 109 -6.13 -5.29 -5.24
C PHE A 109 -4.61 -5.21 -5.20
N LEU A 110 -3.95 -6.06 -4.40
CA LEU A 110 -2.49 -6.13 -4.37
C LEU A 110 -1.93 -6.53 -5.74
N PHE A 111 -2.58 -7.48 -6.42
CA PHE A 111 -2.23 -7.86 -7.79
C PHE A 111 -2.45 -6.71 -8.78
N ASP A 112 -3.57 -5.98 -8.67
CA ASP A 112 -3.87 -4.82 -9.52
C ASP A 112 -2.82 -3.72 -9.37
N ARG A 113 -2.37 -3.45 -8.14
CA ARG A 113 -1.27 -2.52 -7.85
C ARG A 113 0.04 -2.93 -8.52
N LEU A 114 0.39 -4.21 -8.40
CA LEU A 114 1.55 -4.76 -9.09
C LEU A 114 1.44 -4.56 -10.61
N CYS A 115 0.28 -4.84 -11.20
CA CYS A 115 0.06 -4.64 -12.63
C CYS A 115 0.10 -3.16 -13.03
N THR A 116 -0.48 -2.27 -12.21
CA THR A 116 -0.44 -0.82 -12.44
C THR A 116 1.01 -0.34 -12.54
N VAL A 117 1.87 -0.73 -11.61
CA VAL A 117 3.30 -0.38 -11.62
C VAL A 117 4.00 -1.01 -12.83
N HIS A 118 3.76 -2.30 -13.11
CA HIS A 118 4.48 -3.01 -14.15
C HIS A 118 4.05 -2.66 -15.57
N LYS A 119 2.75 -2.44 -15.79
CA LYS A 119 2.16 -2.27 -17.14
C LYS A 119 1.54 -0.89 -17.38
N GLY A 120 1.12 -0.21 -16.32
CA GLY A 120 0.25 0.97 -16.35
C GLY A 120 -1.23 0.57 -16.33
N GLY A 121 -2.07 1.53 -15.90
CA GLY A 121 -3.51 1.35 -15.75
C GLY A 121 -3.91 0.39 -14.61
N SER A 122 -5.21 0.33 -14.32
CA SER A 122 -5.77 -0.62 -13.36
C SER A 122 -6.57 -1.69 -14.10
N PRO A 123 -6.08 -2.94 -14.22
CA PRO A 123 -6.74 -3.95 -15.05
C PRO A 123 -7.98 -4.57 -14.39
N LYS A 124 -8.16 -4.44 -13.09
CA LYS A 124 -9.18 -5.17 -12.32
C LYS A 124 -10.26 -4.29 -11.71
N PHE A 125 -9.98 -3.03 -11.47
CA PHE A 125 -10.91 -2.11 -10.83
C PHE A 125 -11.20 -0.88 -11.70
N LYS A 126 -12.37 -0.28 -11.46
CA LYS A 126 -12.66 1.07 -11.98
C LYS A 126 -12.06 2.10 -11.05
N VAL A 127 -11.38 3.06 -11.61
CA VAL A 127 -10.86 4.23 -10.90
C VAL A 127 -11.80 5.39 -11.12
N GLY A 128 -12.03 6.20 -10.09
CA GLY A 128 -12.99 7.32 -10.12
C GLY A 128 -12.61 8.48 -11.06
N ARG A 129 -11.39 8.44 -11.63
CA ARG A 129 -10.86 9.42 -12.57
C ARG A 129 -10.04 8.73 -13.67
N PRO A 130 -9.80 9.39 -14.80
CA PRO A 130 -8.84 8.91 -15.79
C PRO A 130 -7.43 8.83 -15.20
N VAL A 131 -6.72 7.75 -15.48
CA VAL A 131 -5.29 7.57 -15.22
C VAL A 131 -4.61 7.10 -16.50
N SER A 132 -3.37 7.52 -16.70
CA SER A 132 -2.59 7.10 -17.86
C SER A 132 -2.16 5.64 -17.72
N ASP A 133 -2.06 4.95 -18.84
CA ASP A 133 -1.43 3.63 -18.92
C ASP A 133 0.08 3.74 -19.23
N THR A 134 0.61 4.96 -19.35
CA THR A 134 2.02 5.26 -19.57
C THR A 134 2.62 5.99 -18.38
N HIS A 135 3.78 5.53 -17.91
CA HIS A 135 4.52 6.15 -16.81
C HIS A 135 6.00 5.71 -16.83
N PRO A 136 6.91 6.44 -16.13
CA PRO A 136 8.35 6.19 -16.20
C PRO A 136 8.81 4.90 -15.50
N PHE A 137 7.95 4.25 -14.74
CA PHE A 137 8.26 3.04 -13.95
C PHE A 137 7.82 1.74 -14.62
N LYS A 138 7.37 1.76 -15.89
CA LYS A 138 6.97 0.53 -16.60
C LYS A 138 8.08 -0.52 -16.60
N GLY A 139 7.67 -1.78 -16.44
CA GLY A 139 8.57 -2.92 -16.35
C GLY A 139 9.07 -3.21 -14.95
N ILE A 140 8.91 -2.30 -13.99
CA ILE A 140 9.29 -2.54 -12.61
C ILE A 140 8.38 -3.59 -11.99
N LEU A 141 8.98 -4.51 -11.24
CA LEU A 141 8.30 -5.45 -10.35
C LEU A 141 8.55 -5.04 -8.90
N LEU A 142 7.55 -5.17 -8.08
CA LEU A 142 7.68 -4.86 -6.65
C LEU A 142 8.52 -5.94 -5.97
N ASP A 143 9.57 -5.54 -5.26
CA ASP A 143 10.38 -6.44 -4.46
C ASP A 143 9.62 -6.88 -3.20
N ARG A 144 8.75 -5.98 -2.70
CA ARG A 144 7.98 -6.23 -1.48
C ARG A 144 6.63 -5.52 -1.49
N ILE A 145 5.63 -6.17 -0.92
CA ILE A 145 4.33 -5.60 -0.57
C ILE A 145 4.19 -5.71 0.95
N ILE A 146 3.86 -4.62 1.60
CA ILE A 146 3.75 -4.55 3.06
C ILE A 146 2.31 -4.24 3.42
N ILE A 147 1.71 -5.05 4.27
CA ILE A 147 0.44 -4.74 4.93
C ILE A 147 0.76 -4.21 6.32
N GLY A 148 0.25 -3.03 6.65
CA GLY A 148 0.59 -2.31 7.88
C GLY A 148 -0.60 -1.89 8.73
N GLN A 149 -0.29 -1.20 9.83
CA GLN A 149 -1.24 -0.65 10.79
C GLN A 149 -2.17 -1.73 11.38
N ARG A 150 -3.43 -1.42 11.63
CA ARG A 150 -4.41 -2.35 12.23
C ARG A 150 -4.70 -3.59 11.38
N LEU A 151 -4.55 -3.49 10.05
CA LEU A 151 -4.62 -4.67 9.18
C LEU A 151 -3.50 -5.67 9.50
N ALA A 152 -2.28 -5.18 9.72
CA ALA A 152 -1.17 -6.05 10.12
C ALA A 152 -1.42 -6.69 11.49
N GLU A 153 -1.94 -5.94 12.45
CA GLU A 153 -2.31 -6.46 13.77
C GLU A 153 -3.37 -7.57 13.64
N TYR A 154 -4.43 -7.33 12.86
CA TYR A 154 -5.47 -8.33 12.62
C TYR A 154 -4.90 -9.59 11.97
N PHE A 155 -4.15 -9.45 10.88
CA PHE A 155 -3.60 -10.58 10.14
C PHE A 155 -2.47 -11.31 10.89
N SER A 156 -1.87 -10.70 11.90
CA SER A 156 -0.91 -11.35 12.80
C SER A 156 -1.57 -12.20 13.88
N SER A 157 -2.86 -12.00 14.13
CA SER A 157 -3.59 -12.80 15.12
C SER A 157 -3.80 -14.23 14.64
N GLU A 158 -4.08 -15.13 15.56
CA GLU A 158 -4.36 -16.54 15.25
C GLU A 158 -5.47 -16.70 14.20
N HIS A 159 -6.58 -15.96 14.37
CA HIS A 159 -7.70 -15.98 13.42
C HIS A 159 -7.35 -15.26 12.11
N GLY A 160 -6.66 -14.14 12.17
CA GLY A 160 -6.32 -13.35 10.99
C GLY A 160 -5.27 -14.00 10.09
N ASN A 161 -4.40 -14.85 10.64
CA ASN A 161 -3.33 -15.51 9.88
C ASN A 161 -3.87 -16.41 8.76
N ILE A 162 -5.00 -17.06 8.98
CA ILE A 162 -5.66 -17.90 7.97
C ILE A 162 -6.06 -17.00 6.78
N HIS A 163 -6.65 -15.86 7.05
CA HIS A 163 -7.06 -14.87 6.04
C HIS A 163 -5.85 -14.28 5.31
N PHE A 164 -4.76 -14.02 6.01
CA PHE A 164 -3.53 -13.55 5.37
C PHE A 164 -2.95 -14.57 4.39
N ARG A 165 -2.97 -15.85 4.73
CA ARG A 165 -2.59 -16.92 3.79
C ARG A 165 -3.53 -16.97 2.58
N GLN A 166 -4.84 -16.83 2.79
CA GLN A 166 -5.81 -16.77 1.70
C GLN A 166 -5.53 -15.60 0.75
N ILE A 167 -5.26 -14.39 1.27
CA ILE A 167 -4.88 -13.23 0.46
C ILE A 167 -3.67 -13.53 -0.42
N LYS A 168 -2.62 -14.16 0.13
CA LYS A 168 -1.42 -14.55 -0.63
C LYS A 168 -1.73 -15.57 -1.72
N ASN A 169 -2.58 -16.54 -1.45
CA ASN A 169 -2.99 -17.54 -2.42
C ASN A 169 -3.74 -16.90 -3.59
N ILE A 170 -4.70 -16.02 -3.31
CA ILE A 170 -5.46 -15.29 -4.32
C ILE A 170 -4.52 -14.43 -5.18
N PHE A 171 -3.61 -13.70 -4.56
CA PHE A 171 -2.59 -12.92 -5.28
C PHE A 171 -1.77 -13.82 -6.23
N LEU A 172 -1.33 -14.99 -5.76
CA LEU A 172 -0.57 -15.96 -6.58
C LEU A 172 -1.40 -16.53 -7.73
N GLU A 173 -2.67 -16.82 -7.52
CA GLU A 173 -3.58 -17.27 -8.59
C GLU A 173 -3.62 -16.25 -9.72
N TYR A 174 -3.80 -14.97 -9.42
CA TYR A 174 -3.77 -13.91 -10.43
C TYR A 174 -2.39 -13.75 -11.09
N CYS A 175 -1.30 -13.87 -10.34
CA CYS A 175 0.05 -13.87 -10.91
C CYS A 175 0.27 -15.06 -11.86
N ASN A 176 -0.28 -16.23 -11.55
CA ASN A 176 -0.21 -17.41 -12.41
C ASN A 176 -1.02 -17.24 -13.70
N ILE A 177 -2.22 -16.67 -13.61
CA ILE A 177 -3.08 -16.36 -14.77
C ILE A 177 -2.39 -15.33 -15.67
N GLU A 178 -1.79 -14.30 -15.09
CA GLU A 178 -1.07 -13.25 -15.81
C GLU A 178 0.15 -13.79 -16.58
N GLY A 179 0.87 -14.72 -15.97
CA GLY A 179 2.03 -15.35 -16.59
C GLY A 179 3.27 -14.45 -16.66
N GLY A 180 4.16 -14.76 -17.60
CA GLY A 180 5.32 -13.95 -17.94
C GLY A 180 6.26 -13.59 -16.78
N PRO A 181 6.78 -12.34 -16.73
CA PRO A 181 7.68 -11.88 -15.67
C PRO A 181 7.02 -11.90 -14.28
N ILE A 182 5.73 -11.58 -14.21
CA ILE A 182 4.97 -11.54 -12.94
C ILE A 182 4.96 -12.94 -12.31
N LYS A 183 4.53 -13.97 -13.05
CA LYS A 183 4.53 -15.36 -12.55
C LYS A 183 5.92 -15.83 -12.12
N ARG A 184 6.97 -15.47 -12.85
CA ARG A 184 8.36 -15.85 -12.48
C ARG A 184 8.83 -15.19 -11.19
N ASN A 185 8.42 -13.93 -10.96
CA ASN A 185 8.87 -13.15 -9.80
C ASN A 185 8.06 -13.44 -8.53
N TYR A 186 6.79 -13.89 -8.67
CA TYR A 186 5.90 -14.19 -7.55
C TYR A 186 5.42 -15.63 -7.65
N ASN A 187 5.87 -16.47 -6.74
CA ASN A 187 5.54 -17.90 -6.71
C ASN A 187 5.48 -18.41 -5.25
N ALA A 188 5.01 -19.63 -5.08
CA ALA A 188 4.81 -20.23 -3.75
C ALA A 188 6.10 -20.33 -2.90
N LYS A 189 7.29 -20.30 -3.53
CA LYS A 189 8.57 -20.41 -2.80
C LYS A 189 8.99 -19.09 -2.16
N ASN A 190 8.54 -17.96 -2.70
CA ASN A 190 9.01 -16.64 -2.26
C ASN A 190 7.89 -15.69 -1.78
N ILE A 191 6.63 -16.10 -1.86
CA ILE A 191 5.51 -15.21 -1.55
C ILE A 191 5.56 -14.70 -0.10
N ASP A 192 6.06 -15.48 0.83
CA ASP A 192 6.18 -15.11 2.24
C ASP A 192 7.23 -14.03 2.49
N GLU A 193 8.19 -13.87 1.59
CA GLU A 193 9.17 -12.78 1.60
C GLU A 193 8.66 -11.56 0.82
N LYS A 194 7.78 -11.79 -0.17
CA LYS A 194 7.23 -10.77 -1.04
C LYS A 194 6.05 -10.02 -0.44
N ILE A 195 5.16 -10.72 0.28
CA ILE A 195 4.01 -10.11 0.96
C ILE A 195 4.14 -10.35 2.45
N ILE A 196 4.40 -9.28 3.19
CA ILE A 196 4.70 -9.34 4.62
C ILE A 196 3.78 -8.42 5.43
N LEU A 197 3.71 -8.67 6.73
CA LEU A 197 3.07 -7.78 7.69
C LEU A 197 4.11 -6.84 8.31
N SER A 198 3.77 -5.56 8.39
CA SER A 198 4.59 -4.60 9.13
C SER A 198 4.63 -4.95 10.62
N ARG A 199 5.77 -4.73 11.23
CA ARG A 199 5.97 -4.81 12.68
C ARG A 199 5.90 -3.44 13.37
N LEU A 200 5.73 -2.37 12.58
CA LEU A 200 5.67 -1.00 13.07
C LEU A 200 4.21 -0.60 13.30
N ARG A 201 3.88 -0.22 14.55
CA ARG A 201 2.57 0.33 14.88
C ARG A 201 2.49 1.84 14.59
N GLU A 202 3.61 2.53 14.75
CA GLU A 202 3.70 3.99 14.72
C GLU A 202 4.45 4.50 13.48
N SER A 203 4.33 3.77 12.36
CA SER A 203 5.01 4.12 11.09
C SER A 203 4.81 5.59 10.70
N PRO A 204 3.60 6.19 10.75
CA PRO A 204 3.40 7.57 10.33
C PRO A 204 4.18 8.58 11.20
N ILE A 205 4.23 8.35 12.52
CA ILE A 205 4.93 9.24 13.46
C ILE A 205 6.43 9.19 13.23
N ILE A 206 6.97 7.97 13.07
CA ILE A 206 8.39 7.74 12.77
C ILE A 206 8.74 8.40 11.41
N GLY A 207 7.90 8.23 10.41
CA GLY A 207 8.09 8.81 9.08
C GLY A 207 8.08 10.33 9.09
N LEU A 208 7.17 10.94 9.82
CA LEU A 208 7.12 12.39 9.99
C LEU A 208 8.41 12.92 10.64
N GLY A 209 8.90 12.26 11.69
CA GLY A 209 10.15 12.60 12.34
C GLY A 209 11.35 12.46 11.40
N ALA A 210 11.44 11.36 10.66
CA ALA A 210 12.51 11.12 9.70
C ALA A 210 12.53 12.18 8.58
N LYS A 211 11.36 12.49 8.01
CA LYS A 211 11.23 13.52 6.97
C LYS A 211 11.60 14.90 7.49
N ALA A 212 11.17 15.25 8.70
CA ALA A 212 11.54 16.52 9.33
C ALA A 212 13.05 16.66 9.52
N CYS A 213 13.75 15.60 9.94
CA CYS A 213 15.21 15.61 10.09
C CYS A 213 15.95 15.75 8.74
N LEU A 214 15.46 15.12 7.69
CA LEU A 214 16.09 15.16 6.36
C LEU A 214 15.79 16.46 5.58
N SER A 215 14.82 17.24 6.03
CA SER A 215 14.45 18.54 5.42
C SER A 215 15.18 19.72 6.06
N GLN A 216 16.06 19.49 7.04
CA GLN A 216 16.93 20.50 7.66
C GLN A 216 18.18 20.68 6.83
#